data_e7a25f21d8818d6257136fbbae3961c6
#
_entry.id   e7a25f21d8818d6257136fbbae3961c6
#
_cell.length_a   1.000
_cell.length_b   1.000
_cell.length_c   1.000
_cell.angle_alpha   90.00
_cell.angle_beta   90.00
_cell.angle_gamma   90.00
#
_symmetry.space_group_name_H-M   'P 1'
#
loop_
_entity.id
_entity.type
_entity.pdbx_description
1 polymer ?
#
loop_
_entity_poly.entity_id
_entity_poly.type
_entity_poly.pdbx_seq_one_letter_code
_entity_poly.pdbx_strand_id
1 'polypeptide(L)'
;STQSRSSAASDVYKRQEKDVPVAFENVDISRGAHHSDAHLARNPFGRIPVLEHRGLQVYESQAINRYLDAVLPGPALMPATLAGRAVVDQWTSIQSCDFQPHARNLVLHKVLLPRMGAQPDMAVIGNAEEKLTAVFHAMETQLERSDYLAGDAVTLADLSFVPYTDFLLQAQCESLVFVHKNLRRWWCAMSLRESYRNMLRPIS
;
A
#
# COMPACT_ATOMS: atom_id res chain seq x y z
N SER A 1 -7.20 -7.75 -13.51
CA SER A 1 -7.48 -7.53 -12.08
C SER A 1 -6.31 -6.93 -11.30
N THR A 2 -5.67 -5.89 -11.86
CA THR A 2 -4.54 -5.19 -11.24
C THR A 2 -4.99 -4.39 -10.00
N GLN A 3 -6.23 -3.94 -9.99
CA GLN A 3 -6.78 -3.10 -8.93
C GLN A 3 -7.13 -3.87 -7.65
N SER A 4 -7.45 -5.17 -7.75
CA SER A 4 -7.72 -6.02 -6.58
C SER A 4 -6.43 -6.38 -5.81
N ARG A 5 -5.30 -6.39 -6.51
CA ARG A 5 -4.00 -6.72 -5.90
C ARG A 5 -3.45 -5.60 -5.04
N SER A 6 -3.79 -4.32 -5.31
CA SER A 6 -3.17 -3.19 -4.63
C SER A 6 -3.63 -3.00 -3.18
N SER A 7 -4.92 -3.09 -2.90
CA SER A 7 -5.41 -2.91 -1.53
C SER A 7 -5.17 -4.15 -0.66
N ALA A 8 -5.27 -5.36 -1.23
CA ALA A 8 -4.92 -6.58 -0.54
C ALA A 8 -3.40 -6.78 -0.39
N ALA A 9 -2.59 -6.17 -1.24
CA ALA A 9 -1.14 -6.35 -1.23
C ALA A 9 -0.48 -5.86 0.07
N SER A 10 -0.93 -4.75 0.66
CA SER A 10 -0.37 -4.24 1.92
C SER A 10 -0.61 -5.19 3.10
N ASP A 11 -1.76 -5.86 3.13
CA ASP A 11 -2.11 -6.80 4.21
C ASP A 11 -1.38 -8.13 4.04
N VAL A 12 -1.25 -8.59 2.79
CA VAL A 12 -0.41 -9.75 2.44
C VAL A 12 1.05 -9.48 2.79
N TYR A 13 1.57 -8.30 2.46
CA TYR A 13 2.93 -7.90 2.75
C TYR A 13 3.23 -7.95 4.24
N LYS A 14 2.35 -7.38 5.06
CA LYS A 14 2.51 -7.37 6.51
C LYS A 14 2.45 -8.77 7.14
N ARG A 15 1.52 -9.62 6.71
CA ARG A 15 1.46 -11.00 7.16
C ARG A 15 2.79 -11.72 6.94
N GLN A 16 3.41 -11.48 5.80
CA GLN A 16 4.67 -12.11 5.45
C GLN A 16 5.84 -11.61 6.30
N GLU A 17 5.80 -10.35 6.76
CA GLU A 17 6.76 -9.86 7.77
C GLU A 17 6.64 -10.57 9.12
N LYS A 18 5.48 -11.17 9.41
CA LYS A 18 5.19 -11.87 10.67
C LYS A 18 5.26 -13.40 10.55
N ASP A 19 5.41 -13.93 9.33
CA ASP A 19 5.46 -15.37 9.03
C ASP A 19 4.30 -16.19 9.66
N VAL A 20 3.09 -15.63 9.61
CA VAL A 20 1.89 -16.27 10.19
C VAL A 20 0.97 -16.75 9.07
N PRO A 21 0.50 -18.01 9.14
CA PRO A 21 -0.49 -18.51 8.18
C PRO A 21 -1.83 -17.81 8.38
N VAL A 22 -2.39 -17.30 7.28
CA VAL A 22 -3.73 -16.68 7.25
C VAL A 22 -4.50 -17.32 6.10
N ALA A 23 -5.73 -17.73 6.34
CA ALA A 23 -6.62 -18.19 5.29
C ALA A 23 -7.07 -17.00 4.43
N PHE A 24 -7.03 -17.16 3.11
CA PHE A 24 -7.52 -16.15 2.16
C PHE A 24 -8.79 -16.63 1.48
N GLU A 25 -9.79 -15.77 1.48
CA GLU A 25 -10.96 -15.88 0.63
C GLU A 25 -10.81 -14.91 -0.54
N ASN A 26 -10.83 -15.42 -1.75
CA ASN A 26 -10.73 -14.58 -2.95
C ASN A 26 -12.09 -13.98 -3.29
N VAL A 27 -12.17 -12.65 -3.32
CA VAL A 27 -13.36 -11.92 -3.77
C VAL A 27 -13.15 -11.50 -5.22
N ASP A 28 -13.90 -12.10 -6.15
CA ASP A 28 -13.80 -11.80 -7.59
C ASP A 28 -14.40 -10.43 -7.91
N ILE A 29 -13.56 -9.42 -7.90
CA ILE A 29 -13.94 -8.03 -8.23
C ILE A 29 -14.40 -7.92 -9.69
N SER A 30 -13.84 -8.73 -10.62
CA SER A 30 -14.17 -8.64 -12.03
C SER A 30 -15.62 -9.05 -12.31
N ARG A 31 -16.17 -9.91 -11.45
CA ARG A 31 -17.57 -10.34 -11.48
C ARG A 31 -18.46 -9.55 -10.52
N GLY A 32 -17.95 -8.50 -9.88
CA GLY A 32 -18.73 -7.69 -8.95
C GLY A 32 -19.01 -8.36 -7.60
N ALA A 33 -18.31 -9.44 -7.23
CA ALA A 33 -18.53 -10.16 -5.97
C ALA A 33 -18.40 -9.28 -4.71
N HIS A 34 -17.62 -8.21 -4.80
CA HIS A 34 -17.47 -7.20 -3.74
C HIS A 34 -18.73 -6.33 -3.53
N HIS A 35 -19.73 -6.42 -4.40
CA HIS A 35 -21.04 -5.77 -4.27
C HIS A 35 -22.17 -6.77 -3.95
N SER A 36 -21.86 -8.03 -3.67
CA SER A 36 -22.86 -8.98 -3.18
C SER A 36 -23.35 -8.62 -1.78
N ASP A 37 -24.60 -8.95 -1.43
CA ASP A 37 -25.17 -8.70 -0.11
C ASP A 37 -24.28 -9.30 1.00
N ALA A 38 -23.74 -10.49 0.77
CA ALA A 38 -22.85 -11.16 1.71
C ALA A 38 -21.56 -10.38 1.94
N HIS A 39 -20.98 -9.75 0.91
CA HIS A 39 -19.77 -8.94 1.08
C HIS A 39 -20.11 -7.55 1.65
N LEU A 40 -21.21 -6.95 1.23
CA LEU A 40 -21.68 -5.66 1.75
C LEU A 40 -22.02 -5.74 3.25
N ALA A 41 -22.51 -6.87 3.73
CA ALA A 41 -22.68 -7.11 5.16
C ALA A 41 -21.34 -7.12 5.94
N ARG A 42 -20.24 -7.48 5.29
CA ARG A 42 -18.87 -7.45 5.87
C ARG A 42 -18.22 -6.08 5.73
N ASN A 43 -18.40 -5.42 4.59
CA ASN A 43 -17.89 -4.07 4.31
C ASN A 43 -18.92 -3.28 3.51
N PRO A 44 -19.62 -2.31 4.14
CA PRO A 44 -20.71 -1.57 3.49
C PRO A 44 -20.23 -0.70 2.32
N PHE A 45 -18.93 -0.47 2.19
CA PHE A 45 -18.34 0.27 1.06
C PHE A 45 -18.03 -0.62 -0.15
N GLY A 46 -18.30 -1.94 -0.09
CA GLY A 46 -18.00 -2.86 -1.17
C GLY A 46 -16.52 -2.90 -1.56
N ARG A 47 -15.63 -2.76 -0.58
CA ARG A 47 -14.17 -2.75 -0.80
C ARG A 47 -13.52 -3.97 -0.21
N ILE A 48 -12.34 -4.28 -0.71
CA ILE A 48 -11.42 -5.27 -0.14
C ILE A 48 -10.14 -4.55 0.31
N PRO A 49 -9.45 -5.09 1.33
CA PRO A 49 -9.72 -6.32 2.07
C PRO A 49 -10.74 -6.16 3.21
N VAL A 50 -11.18 -7.30 3.73
CA VAL A 50 -11.86 -7.43 5.02
C VAL A 50 -11.12 -8.48 5.83
N LEU A 51 -10.83 -8.20 7.09
CA LEU A 51 -10.27 -9.15 8.04
C LEU A 51 -11.36 -9.67 8.97
N GLU A 52 -11.42 -10.99 9.12
CA GLU A 52 -12.20 -11.63 10.17
C GLU A 52 -11.25 -12.37 11.12
N HIS A 53 -11.29 -12.03 12.40
CA HIS A 53 -10.44 -12.67 13.40
C HIS A 53 -11.14 -12.72 14.77
N ARG A 54 -11.39 -13.94 15.29
CA ARG A 54 -11.99 -14.17 16.62
C ARG A 54 -13.30 -13.38 16.85
N GLY A 55 -14.16 -13.34 15.86
CA GLY A 55 -15.44 -12.61 15.92
C GLY A 55 -15.33 -11.11 15.65
N LEU A 56 -14.14 -10.55 15.54
CA LEU A 56 -13.92 -9.19 15.09
C LEU A 56 -13.92 -9.14 13.56
N GLN A 57 -14.61 -8.16 12.99
CA GLN A 57 -14.60 -7.85 11.57
C GLN A 57 -14.06 -6.45 11.38
N VAL A 58 -13.02 -6.30 10.55
CA VAL A 58 -12.35 -5.02 10.29
C VAL A 58 -12.10 -4.86 8.79
N TYR A 59 -12.40 -3.71 8.27
CA TYR A 59 -12.01 -3.27 6.94
C TYR A 59 -11.11 -2.02 7.03
N GLU A 60 -10.58 -1.53 5.91
CA GLU A 60 -9.51 -0.54 5.74
C GLU A 60 -8.11 -1.12 6.09
N SER A 61 -7.24 -1.18 5.08
CA SER A 61 -5.90 -1.79 5.18
C SER A 61 -5.07 -1.25 6.34
N GLN A 62 -5.17 0.06 6.63
CA GLN A 62 -4.40 0.65 7.74
C GLN A 62 -4.89 0.16 9.11
N ALA A 63 -6.21 0.02 9.29
CA ALA A 63 -6.79 -0.52 10.52
C ALA A 63 -6.44 -2.01 10.68
N ILE A 64 -6.59 -2.79 9.61
CA ILE A 64 -6.21 -4.20 9.57
C ILE A 64 -4.74 -4.37 9.93
N ASN A 65 -3.85 -3.58 9.32
CA ASN A 65 -2.43 -3.65 9.57
C ASN A 65 -2.03 -3.34 11.00
N ARG A 66 -2.65 -2.35 11.63
CA ARG A 66 -2.44 -2.04 13.04
C ARG A 66 -2.90 -3.16 13.95
N TYR A 67 -4.09 -3.69 13.69
CA TYR A 67 -4.64 -4.79 14.48
C TYR A 67 -3.75 -6.04 14.38
N LEU A 68 -3.37 -6.43 13.17
CA LEU A 68 -2.48 -7.57 12.96
C LEU A 68 -1.12 -7.37 13.63
N ASP A 69 -0.59 -6.15 13.67
CA ASP A 69 0.67 -5.87 14.37
C ASP A 69 0.58 -6.11 15.87
N ALA A 70 -0.55 -5.76 16.45
CA ALA A 70 -0.76 -5.91 17.89
C ALA A 70 -1.03 -7.36 18.31
N VAL A 71 -1.67 -8.18 17.44
CA VAL A 71 -2.16 -9.52 17.83
C VAL A 71 -1.29 -10.68 17.32
N LEU A 72 -0.53 -10.47 16.23
CA LEU A 72 0.32 -11.52 15.68
C LEU A 72 1.71 -11.52 16.34
N PRO A 73 2.31 -12.70 16.57
CA PRO A 73 3.69 -12.81 17.01
C PRO A 73 4.66 -12.28 15.94
N GLY A 74 5.92 -12.08 16.30
CA GLY A 74 6.98 -11.61 15.42
C GLY A 74 7.38 -10.17 15.68
N PRO A 75 8.22 -9.55 14.82
CA PRO A 75 8.75 -8.22 15.04
C PRO A 75 7.64 -7.18 15.04
N ALA A 76 7.68 -6.26 16.00
CA ALA A 76 6.76 -5.14 16.05
C ALA A 76 7.06 -4.16 14.90
N LEU A 77 6.04 -3.80 14.14
CA LEU A 77 6.13 -2.80 13.06
C LEU A 77 5.58 -1.43 13.49
N MET A 78 5.05 -1.35 14.71
CA MET A 78 4.73 -0.12 15.40
C MET A 78 5.77 0.16 16.49
N PRO A 79 6.33 1.38 16.56
CA PRO A 79 7.25 1.76 17.63
C PRO A 79 6.60 1.64 19.01
N ALA A 80 7.44 1.41 20.03
CA ALA A 80 6.96 1.33 21.41
C ALA A 80 6.54 2.69 21.97
N THR A 81 7.21 3.78 21.55
CA THR A 81 6.97 5.13 22.05
C THR A 81 5.76 5.79 21.40
N LEU A 82 5.05 6.64 22.13
CA LEU A 82 3.91 7.41 21.59
C LEU A 82 4.36 8.35 20.45
N ALA A 83 5.52 8.97 20.58
CA ALA A 83 6.06 9.84 19.54
C ALA A 83 6.35 9.06 18.25
N GLY A 84 6.98 7.89 18.35
CA GLY A 84 7.24 7.04 17.19
C GLY A 84 5.93 6.56 16.52
N ARG A 85 4.91 6.20 17.32
CA ARG A 85 3.58 5.85 16.80
C ARG A 85 2.94 7.01 16.06
N ALA A 86 3.03 8.23 16.60
CA ALA A 86 2.49 9.42 15.94
C ALA A 86 3.16 9.67 14.57
N VAL A 87 4.46 9.41 14.44
CA VAL A 87 5.18 9.53 13.15
C VAL A 87 4.71 8.46 12.16
N VAL A 88 4.53 7.20 12.60
CA VAL A 88 3.93 6.16 11.73
C VAL A 88 2.53 6.55 11.30
N ASP A 89 1.71 7.09 12.21
CA ASP A 89 0.34 7.53 11.92
C ASP A 89 0.31 8.68 10.92
N GLN A 90 1.24 9.63 11.06
CA GLN A 90 1.43 10.73 10.11
C GLN A 90 1.71 10.19 8.70
N TRP A 91 2.69 9.29 8.54
CA TRP A 91 3.04 8.75 7.24
C TRP A 91 1.94 7.88 6.63
N THR A 92 1.24 7.08 7.44
CA THR A 92 0.10 6.29 6.94
C THR A 92 -1.08 7.17 6.54
N SER A 93 -1.26 8.33 7.20
CA SER A 93 -2.27 9.33 6.80
C SER A 93 -1.88 9.99 5.47
N ILE A 94 -0.63 10.42 5.31
CA ILE A 94 -0.10 10.95 4.04
C ILE A 94 -0.28 9.92 2.92
N GLN A 95 0.03 8.65 3.20
CA GLN A 95 -0.15 7.58 2.22
C GLN A 95 -1.61 7.46 1.76
N SER A 96 -2.57 7.52 2.68
CA SER A 96 -3.98 7.32 2.36
C SER A 96 -4.63 8.55 1.72
N CYS A 97 -4.24 9.76 2.14
CA CYS A 97 -4.87 11.01 1.70
C CYS A 97 -4.18 11.64 0.50
N ASP A 98 -2.84 11.62 0.46
CA ASP A 98 -2.06 12.40 -0.49
C ASP A 98 -1.31 11.54 -1.52
N PHE A 99 -1.00 10.27 -1.19
CA PHE A 99 -0.24 9.40 -2.08
C PHE A 99 -1.15 8.45 -2.88
N GLN A 100 -1.91 7.61 -2.20
CA GLN A 100 -2.70 6.54 -2.82
C GLN A 100 -3.70 7.03 -3.86
N PRO A 101 -4.50 8.11 -3.65
CA PRO A 101 -5.45 8.58 -4.67
C PRO A 101 -4.75 9.00 -5.96
N HIS A 102 -3.63 9.69 -5.85
CA HIS A 102 -2.87 10.18 -7.01
C HIS A 102 -2.10 9.05 -7.71
N ALA A 103 -1.48 8.14 -6.97
CA ALA A 103 -0.84 6.96 -7.54
C ALA A 103 -1.86 6.08 -8.30
N ARG A 104 -3.05 5.88 -7.73
CA ARG A 104 -4.14 5.16 -8.39
C ARG A 104 -4.61 5.85 -9.68
N ASN A 105 -4.80 7.17 -9.65
CA ASN A 105 -5.20 7.93 -10.82
C ASN A 105 -4.14 7.84 -11.92
N LEU A 106 -2.88 7.97 -11.57
CA LEU A 106 -1.78 7.89 -12.53
C LEU A 106 -1.75 6.51 -13.21
N VAL A 107 -1.83 5.42 -12.45
CA VAL A 107 -1.87 4.06 -12.99
C VAL A 107 -3.13 3.82 -13.82
N LEU A 108 -4.29 4.31 -13.38
CA LEU A 108 -5.54 4.19 -14.11
C LEU A 108 -5.42 4.85 -15.49
N HIS A 109 -4.99 6.09 -15.55
CA HIS A 109 -4.95 6.86 -16.79
C HIS A 109 -3.76 6.49 -17.68
N LYS A 110 -2.57 6.19 -17.15
CA LYS A 110 -1.41 5.81 -17.97
C LYS A 110 -1.43 4.37 -18.47
N VAL A 111 -2.10 3.46 -17.73
CA VAL A 111 -2.00 2.02 -18.02
C VAL A 111 -3.36 1.38 -18.29
N LEU A 112 -4.32 1.54 -17.37
CA LEU A 112 -5.56 0.73 -17.45
C LEU A 112 -6.50 1.24 -18.54
N LEU A 113 -6.78 2.53 -18.62
CA LEU A 113 -7.65 3.11 -19.64
C LEU A 113 -7.13 2.83 -21.06
N PRO A 114 -5.84 3.07 -21.39
CA PRO A 114 -5.31 2.70 -22.72
C PRO A 114 -5.45 1.20 -23.04
N ARG A 115 -5.20 0.32 -22.07
CA ARG A 115 -5.38 -1.12 -22.28
C ARG A 115 -6.84 -1.53 -22.52
N MET A 116 -7.79 -0.73 -22.04
CA MET A 116 -9.22 -0.91 -22.27
C MET A 116 -9.73 -0.19 -23.55
N GLY A 117 -8.82 0.45 -24.31
CA GLY A 117 -9.17 1.24 -25.49
C GLY A 117 -9.78 2.61 -25.16
N ALA A 118 -9.73 3.05 -23.92
CA ALA A 118 -10.23 4.36 -23.49
C ALA A 118 -9.11 5.41 -23.50
N GLN A 119 -9.48 6.66 -23.74
CA GLN A 119 -8.52 7.76 -23.77
C GLN A 119 -8.17 8.20 -22.34
N PRO A 120 -6.87 8.40 -22.05
CA PRO A 120 -6.43 8.98 -20.77
C PRO A 120 -6.79 10.46 -20.69
N ASP A 121 -7.11 10.94 -19.50
CA ASP A 121 -7.24 12.37 -19.22
C ASP A 121 -5.87 12.94 -18.79
N MET A 122 -5.30 13.78 -19.64
CA MET A 122 -3.98 14.37 -19.40
C MET A 122 -3.96 15.37 -18.24
N ALA A 123 -5.10 16.02 -17.94
CA ALA A 123 -5.19 16.91 -16.78
C ALA A 123 -5.14 16.12 -15.46
N VAL A 124 -5.78 14.95 -15.41
CA VAL A 124 -5.71 14.04 -14.25
C VAL A 124 -4.28 13.52 -14.08
N ILE A 125 -3.61 13.14 -15.16
CA ILE A 125 -2.21 12.69 -15.13
C ILE A 125 -1.32 13.81 -14.57
N GLY A 126 -1.38 15.02 -15.13
CA GLY A 126 -0.54 16.15 -14.72
C GLY A 126 -0.75 16.52 -13.24
N ASN A 127 -2.00 16.58 -12.79
CA ASN A 127 -2.30 16.80 -11.37
C ASN A 127 -1.77 15.68 -10.46
N ALA A 128 -1.89 14.41 -10.87
CA ALA A 128 -1.38 13.29 -10.11
C ALA A 128 0.16 13.33 -10.00
N GLU A 129 0.86 13.63 -11.09
CA GLU A 129 2.33 13.77 -11.11
C GLU A 129 2.80 14.91 -10.20
N GLU A 130 2.13 16.07 -10.22
CA GLU A 130 2.43 17.20 -9.34
C GLU A 130 2.29 16.81 -7.85
N LYS A 131 1.16 16.20 -7.47
CA LYS A 131 0.89 15.80 -6.08
C LYS A 131 1.85 14.71 -5.61
N LEU A 132 2.14 13.71 -6.45
CA LEU A 132 3.11 12.67 -6.12
C LEU A 132 4.53 13.23 -5.99
N THR A 133 4.92 14.21 -6.80
CA THR A 133 6.21 14.88 -6.67
C THR A 133 6.38 15.51 -5.29
N ALA A 134 5.34 16.17 -4.76
CA ALA A 134 5.38 16.75 -3.42
C ALA A 134 5.53 15.68 -2.33
N VAL A 135 4.83 14.55 -2.45
CA VAL A 135 4.95 13.42 -1.50
C VAL A 135 6.35 12.81 -1.56
N PHE A 136 6.89 12.55 -2.76
CA PHE A 136 8.23 12.00 -2.91
C PHE A 136 9.32 12.94 -2.40
N HIS A 137 9.16 14.25 -2.56
CA HIS A 137 10.06 15.24 -1.97
C HIS A 137 10.04 15.19 -0.43
N ALA A 138 8.86 15.07 0.19
CA ALA A 138 8.74 14.90 1.63
C ALA A 138 9.38 13.60 2.10
N MET A 139 9.18 12.48 1.38
CA MET A 139 9.84 11.20 1.65
C MET A 139 11.37 11.32 1.53
N GLU A 140 11.88 11.96 0.47
CA GLU A 140 13.31 12.18 0.27
C GLU A 140 13.94 12.93 1.45
N THR A 141 13.29 14.03 1.87
CA THR A 141 13.75 14.84 3.01
C THR A 141 13.77 14.03 4.32
N GLN A 142 12.78 13.18 4.55
CA GLN A 142 12.77 12.31 5.72
C GLN A 142 13.89 11.26 5.64
N LEU A 143 14.05 10.64 4.49
CA LEU A 143 15.03 9.58 4.25
C LEU A 143 16.49 10.09 4.19
N GLU A 144 16.73 11.41 4.17
CA GLU A 144 18.04 12.00 4.40
C GLU A 144 18.51 11.82 5.87
N ARG A 145 17.57 11.71 6.80
CA ARG A 145 17.80 11.71 8.25
C ARG A 145 17.66 10.33 8.87
N SER A 146 17.07 9.38 8.18
CA SER A 146 16.78 8.04 8.67
C SER A 146 16.76 7.02 7.52
N ASP A 147 16.91 5.74 7.86
CA ASP A 147 16.87 4.68 6.84
C ASP A 147 15.47 4.38 6.34
N TYR A 148 14.43 4.63 7.17
CA TYR A 148 13.03 4.39 6.87
C TYR A 148 12.18 5.60 7.25
N LEU A 149 10.90 5.60 6.86
CA LEU A 149 10.00 6.75 6.98
C LEU A 149 9.73 7.17 8.44
N ALA A 150 9.80 6.25 9.38
CA ALA A 150 9.54 6.53 10.79
C ALA A 150 10.76 6.26 11.69
N GLY A 151 11.97 6.24 11.15
CA GLY A 151 13.22 6.04 11.89
C GLY A 151 14.14 5.00 11.26
N ASP A 152 14.91 4.28 12.10
CA ASP A 152 15.97 3.37 11.62
C ASP A 152 15.52 1.92 11.45
N ALA A 153 14.23 1.65 11.63
CA ALA A 153 13.63 0.34 11.43
C ALA A 153 12.40 0.42 10.54
N VAL A 154 12.15 -0.66 9.78
CA VAL A 154 10.92 -0.79 8.98
C VAL A 154 9.68 -0.74 9.86
N THR A 155 8.71 0.06 9.47
CA THR A 155 7.45 0.22 10.18
C THR A 155 6.26 0.05 9.24
N LEU A 156 5.04 0.14 9.79
CA LEU A 156 3.81 0.19 8.99
C LEU A 156 3.78 1.38 8.01
N ALA A 157 4.50 2.46 8.31
CA ALA A 157 4.64 3.58 7.39
C ALA A 157 5.25 3.10 6.07
N ASP A 158 6.40 2.44 6.11
CA ASP A 158 7.11 1.95 4.94
C ASP A 158 6.26 0.94 4.15
N LEU A 159 5.69 -0.05 4.87
CA LEU A 159 4.88 -1.09 4.25
C LEU A 159 3.65 -0.54 3.52
N SER A 160 3.13 0.60 3.95
CA SER A 160 1.95 1.21 3.32
C SER A 160 2.23 1.79 1.93
N PHE A 161 3.45 2.31 1.70
CA PHE A 161 3.83 2.91 0.42
C PHE A 161 4.27 1.89 -0.63
N VAL A 162 4.83 0.75 -0.22
CA VAL A 162 5.43 -0.24 -1.13
C VAL A 162 4.50 -0.69 -2.26
N PRO A 163 3.25 -1.12 -2.04
CA PRO A 163 2.41 -1.64 -3.12
C PRO A 163 2.13 -0.62 -4.22
N TYR A 164 1.88 0.62 -3.85
CA TYR A 164 1.59 1.68 -4.84
C TYR A 164 2.85 2.22 -5.51
N THR A 165 3.99 2.23 -4.81
CA THR A 165 5.28 2.53 -5.44
C THR A 165 5.60 1.47 -6.50
N ASP A 166 5.39 0.19 -6.20
CA ASP A 166 5.55 -0.90 -7.17
C ASP A 166 4.65 -0.70 -8.41
N PHE A 167 3.38 -0.34 -8.22
CA PHE A 167 2.49 -0.04 -9.34
C PHE A 167 2.94 1.15 -10.18
N LEU A 168 3.47 2.20 -9.58
CA LEU A 168 4.03 3.33 -10.30
C LEU A 168 5.23 2.92 -11.15
N LEU A 169 6.10 2.05 -10.63
CA LEU A 169 7.22 1.51 -11.40
C LEU A 169 6.74 0.62 -12.56
N GLN A 170 5.76 -0.26 -12.33
CA GLN A 170 5.13 -1.04 -13.39
C GLN A 170 4.40 -0.17 -14.44
N ALA A 171 3.99 1.04 -14.07
CA ALA A 171 3.39 2.05 -14.95
C ALA A 171 4.44 2.93 -15.65
N GLN A 172 5.72 2.55 -15.63
CA GLN A 172 6.82 3.30 -16.24
C GLN A 172 6.97 4.73 -15.69
N CYS A 173 6.78 4.89 -14.38
CA CYS A 173 6.95 6.15 -13.67
C CYS A 173 8.26 6.21 -12.86
N GLU A 174 9.31 5.50 -13.30
CA GLU A 174 10.61 5.41 -12.62
C GLU A 174 11.26 6.80 -12.46
N SER A 175 11.12 7.67 -13.44
CA SER A 175 11.67 9.02 -13.37
C SER A 175 11.09 9.84 -12.23
N LEU A 176 9.80 9.63 -11.90
CA LEU A 176 9.14 10.31 -10.81
C LEU A 176 9.65 9.82 -9.43
N VAL A 177 9.96 8.53 -9.33
CA VAL A 177 10.41 7.89 -8.08
C VAL A 177 11.93 8.04 -7.90
N PHE A 178 12.73 7.73 -8.94
CA PHE A 178 14.17 7.54 -8.82
C PHE A 178 15.02 8.77 -9.12
N VAL A 179 14.42 9.93 -9.33
CA VAL A 179 15.13 11.21 -9.31
C VAL A 179 15.71 11.50 -7.91
N HIS A 180 15.11 10.92 -6.88
CA HIS A 180 15.47 11.06 -5.47
C HIS A 180 16.39 9.92 -5.02
N LYS A 181 17.61 10.24 -4.56
CA LYS A 181 18.64 9.24 -4.21
C LYS A 181 18.30 8.40 -2.97
N ASN A 182 17.74 9.05 -1.92
CA ASN A 182 17.40 8.37 -0.67
C ASN A 182 16.12 7.53 -0.83
N LEU A 183 15.17 8.00 -1.60
CA LEU A 183 14.00 7.23 -1.98
C LEU A 183 14.38 5.98 -2.80
N ARG A 184 15.35 6.10 -3.71
CA ARG A 184 15.90 4.95 -4.42
C ARG A 184 16.57 3.95 -3.46
N ARG A 185 17.37 4.44 -2.49
CA ARG A 185 17.99 3.60 -1.45
C ARG A 185 16.92 2.85 -0.66
N TRP A 186 15.90 3.58 -0.18
CA TRP A 186 14.77 3.02 0.55
C TRP A 186 14.05 1.94 -0.29
N TRP A 187 13.73 2.23 -1.54
CA TRP A 187 13.09 1.27 -2.43
C TRP A 187 13.93 0.00 -2.63
N CYS A 188 15.24 0.14 -2.84
CA CYS A 188 16.14 -1.00 -2.93
C CYS A 188 16.08 -1.87 -1.68
N ALA A 189 16.12 -1.26 -0.50
CA ALA A 189 16.01 -1.99 0.76
C ALA A 189 14.67 -2.71 0.90
N MET A 190 13.56 -2.04 0.58
CA MET A 190 12.20 -2.61 0.68
C MET A 190 11.96 -3.72 -0.34
N SER A 191 12.42 -3.57 -1.58
CA SER A 191 12.22 -4.56 -2.65
C SER A 191 13.08 -5.82 -2.52
N LEU A 192 14.15 -5.79 -1.73
CA LEU A 192 14.96 -6.98 -1.41
C LEU A 192 14.36 -7.84 -0.30
N ARG A 193 13.37 -7.36 0.43
CA ARG A 193 12.74 -8.13 1.52
C ARG A 193 12.01 -9.35 0.98
N GLU A 194 12.05 -10.43 1.71
CA GLU A 194 11.36 -11.66 1.33
C GLU A 194 9.84 -11.47 1.26
N SER A 195 9.29 -10.70 2.18
CA SER A 195 7.89 -10.31 2.21
C SER A 195 7.42 -9.60 0.93
N TYR A 196 8.26 -8.73 0.34
CA TYR A 196 7.97 -8.11 -0.95
C TYR A 196 7.95 -9.15 -2.08
N ARG A 197 8.95 -10.03 -2.15
CA ARG A 197 9.01 -11.09 -3.17
C ARG A 197 7.80 -12.02 -3.09
N ASN A 198 7.37 -12.34 -1.88
CA ASN A 198 6.21 -13.18 -1.65
C ASN A 198 4.89 -12.47 -2.00
N MET A 199 4.80 -11.14 -1.80
CA MET A 199 3.65 -10.34 -2.23
C MET A 199 3.42 -10.43 -3.75
N LEU A 200 4.49 -10.55 -4.53
CA LEU A 200 4.41 -10.65 -5.99
C LEU A 200 3.95 -12.04 -6.48
N ARG A 201 3.99 -13.06 -5.62
CA ARG A 201 3.52 -14.41 -5.98
C ARG A 201 2.00 -14.44 -6.06
N PRO A 202 1.43 -15.26 -6.96
CA PRO A 202 -0.01 -15.52 -6.94
C PRO A 202 -0.42 -16.08 -5.57
N ILE A 203 -1.53 -15.59 -5.04
CA ILE A 203 -2.17 -16.21 -3.86
C ILE A 203 -2.75 -17.54 -4.35
N SER A 204 -2.15 -18.63 -3.92
CA SER A 204 -2.60 -20.01 -4.20
C SER A 204 -3.79 -20.37 -3.33
#